data_d3fe40b3f4db93ef38f87a2a40f707a0
#
_entry.id   d3fe40b3f4db93ef38f87a2a40f707a0
#
_cell.length_a   1.000
_cell.length_b   1.000
_cell.length_c   1.000
_cell.angle_alpha   90.00
_cell.angle_beta   90.00
_cell.angle_gamma   90.00
#
_symmetry.space_group_name_H-M   'P 1'
#
loop_
_entity.id
_entity.type
_entity.pdbx_description
1 polymer ?
#
loop_
_entity_poly.entity_id
_entity_poly.type
_entity_poly.pdbx_seq_one_letter_code
_entity_poly.pdbx_strand_id
1 'polypeptide(L)'
;MRDILRIRSGKIGSHSLSVRLLGIALTLMIAWLLFWALVLKLCDHDSLISNYYNLRNMTIEERIIWDIIPFNYRGEDVYKAKQILATFLKCFVLAPFGVTLQYSFKKRNVLRDLLICLGFTSFIEITQLFTTFANFATEDFITNIAGYFIGLIIYLIFFRRLSKKTTVRLLAVFAVIGAVLTAYTMMTAINSADLIYQLITRTY
;
A
#
# COMPACT_ATOMS: atom_id res chain seq x y z
N MET A 1 25.16 -26.44 6.25
CA MET A 1 25.77 -25.60 7.31
C MET A 1 26.64 -24.45 6.79
N ARG A 2 27.46 -24.63 5.74
CA ARG A 2 28.25 -23.54 5.12
C ARG A 2 27.42 -22.40 4.49
N ASP A 3 26.24 -22.67 3.99
CA ASP A 3 25.37 -21.65 3.37
C ASP A 3 24.66 -20.74 4.38
N ILE A 4 24.43 -21.24 5.60
CA ILE A 4 23.88 -20.42 6.71
C ILE A 4 24.95 -19.42 7.19
N LEU A 5 26.21 -19.80 7.20
CA LEU A 5 27.33 -18.91 7.56
C LEU A 5 27.64 -17.87 6.47
N ARG A 6 27.39 -18.16 5.19
CA ARG A 6 27.49 -17.18 4.10
C ARG A 6 26.41 -16.09 4.16
N ILE A 7 25.25 -16.38 4.75
CA ILE A 7 24.20 -15.38 5.02
C ILE A 7 24.71 -14.32 6.01
N ARG A 8 25.59 -14.70 6.93
CA ARG A 8 26.19 -13.82 7.95
C ARG A 8 27.33 -12.93 7.40
N SER A 9 27.95 -13.30 6.28
CA SER A 9 29.14 -12.59 5.75
C SER A 9 28.84 -11.42 4.79
N GLY A 10 27.57 -11.00 4.63
CA GLY A 10 27.20 -9.79 3.86
C GLY A 10 27.51 -9.83 2.34
N LYS A 11 27.99 -10.96 1.80
CA LYS A 11 28.32 -11.10 0.36
C LYS A 11 27.18 -11.58 -0.53
N ILE A 12 26.01 -11.90 0.03
CA ILE A 12 24.85 -12.34 -0.72
C ILE A 12 23.95 -11.14 -1.02
N GLY A 13 24.05 -10.65 -2.26
CA GLY A 13 23.00 -9.87 -2.89
C GLY A 13 23.07 -8.36 -2.75
N SER A 14 24.16 -7.72 -3.15
CA SER A 14 24.06 -6.29 -3.47
C SER A 14 23.40 -6.12 -4.83
N HIS A 15 22.21 -5.51 -4.86
CA HIS A 15 21.55 -5.18 -6.11
C HIS A 15 22.33 -4.11 -6.89
N SER A 16 22.43 -4.29 -8.22
CA SER A 16 23.04 -3.29 -9.10
C SER A 16 22.22 -1.98 -9.05
N LEU A 17 22.86 -0.87 -9.45
CA LEU A 17 22.19 0.44 -9.46
C LEU A 17 20.90 0.41 -10.28
N SER A 18 20.88 -0.21 -11.46
CA SER A 18 19.69 -0.32 -12.30
C SER A 18 18.53 -1.04 -11.62
N VAL A 19 18.82 -2.16 -10.94
CA VAL A 19 17.81 -2.93 -10.19
C VAL A 19 17.23 -2.08 -9.05
N ARG A 20 18.10 -1.32 -8.37
CA ARG A 20 17.66 -0.46 -7.27
C ARG A 20 16.79 0.69 -7.73
N LEU A 21 17.17 1.38 -8.80
CA LEU A 21 16.37 2.48 -9.36
C LEU A 21 14.99 2.00 -9.80
N LEU A 22 14.92 0.86 -10.51
CA LEU A 22 13.65 0.23 -10.86
C LEU A 22 12.85 -0.22 -9.61
N GLY A 23 13.53 -0.76 -8.61
CA GLY A 23 12.91 -1.15 -7.34
C GLY A 23 12.31 0.05 -6.61
N ILE A 24 13.03 1.17 -6.51
CA ILE A 24 12.55 2.41 -5.89
C ILE A 24 11.34 2.96 -6.67
N ALA A 25 11.45 3.06 -8.00
CA ALA A 25 10.36 3.55 -8.83
C ALA A 25 9.09 2.70 -8.65
N LEU A 26 9.21 1.38 -8.70
CA LEU A 26 8.08 0.46 -8.47
C LEU A 26 7.52 0.58 -7.05
N THR A 27 8.37 0.70 -6.04
CA THR A 27 7.90 0.86 -4.65
C THR A 27 7.08 2.14 -4.50
N LEU A 28 7.52 3.25 -5.11
CA LEU A 28 6.78 4.51 -5.09
C LEU A 28 5.45 4.42 -5.86
N MET A 29 5.45 3.79 -7.04
CA MET A 29 4.22 3.57 -7.81
C MET A 29 3.23 2.69 -7.04
N ILE A 30 3.69 1.60 -6.43
CA ILE A 30 2.85 0.72 -5.62
C ILE A 30 2.35 1.45 -4.38
N ALA A 31 3.19 2.25 -3.71
CA ALA A 31 2.76 3.07 -2.58
C ALA A 31 1.63 4.04 -2.99
N TRP A 32 1.75 4.70 -4.14
CA TRP A 32 0.68 5.55 -4.69
C TRP A 32 -0.60 4.77 -4.98
N LEU A 33 -0.50 3.62 -5.67
CA LEU A 33 -1.65 2.79 -5.99
C LEU A 33 -2.33 2.21 -4.74
N LEU A 34 -1.54 1.85 -3.72
CA LEU A 34 -2.07 1.43 -2.43
C LEU A 34 -2.75 2.59 -1.69
N PHE A 35 -2.16 3.78 -1.73
CA PHE A 35 -2.82 4.97 -1.19
C PHE A 35 -4.17 5.21 -1.86
N TRP A 36 -4.22 5.16 -3.20
CA TRP A 36 -5.46 5.28 -3.95
C TRP A 36 -6.48 4.19 -3.57
N ALA A 37 -6.03 2.94 -3.45
CA ALA A 37 -6.90 1.82 -3.13
C ALA A 37 -7.38 1.81 -1.68
N LEU A 38 -6.51 2.11 -0.72
CA LEU A 38 -6.80 1.98 0.71
C LEU A 38 -7.40 3.25 1.29
N VAL A 39 -6.88 4.42 0.95
CA VAL A 39 -7.36 5.70 1.48
C VAL A 39 -8.57 6.18 0.69
N LEU A 40 -8.45 6.25 -0.63
CA LEU A 40 -9.51 6.78 -1.50
C LEU A 40 -10.53 5.70 -1.93
N LYS A 41 -10.37 4.44 -1.47
CA LYS A 41 -11.29 3.32 -1.73
C LYS A 41 -11.58 3.10 -3.21
N LEU A 42 -10.59 3.33 -4.08
CA LEU A 42 -10.75 3.28 -5.54
C LEU A 42 -11.87 4.17 -6.07
N CYS A 43 -12.16 5.26 -5.34
CA CYS A 43 -13.25 6.16 -5.69
C CYS A 43 -13.11 6.69 -7.11
N ASP A 44 -14.22 6.71 -7.81
CA ASP A 44 -14.40 7.48 -9.02
C ASP A 44 -14.57 8.98 -8.69
N HIS A 45 -14.69 9.78 -9.75
CA HIS A 45 -14.84 11.22 -9.65
C HIS A 45 -16.03 11.65 -8.79
N ASP A 46 -17.20 11.04 -8.99
CA ASP A 46 -18.42 11.40 -8.28
C ASP A 46 -18.38 11.04 -6.81
N SER A 47 -17.78 9.91 -6.48
CA SER A 47 -17.55 9.49 -5.10
C SER A 47 -16.58 10.41 -4.36
N LEU A 48 -15.51 10.92 -5.01
CA LEU A 48 -14.61 11.90 -4.41
C LEU A 48 -15.32 13.21 -4.07
N ILE A 49 -16.17 13.69 -4.97
CA ILE A 49 -16.96 14.91 -4.74
C ILE A 49 -17.97 14.71 -3.62
N SER A 50 -18.70 13.60 -3.63
CA SER A 50 -19.67 13.27 -2.56
C SER A 50 -18.97 13.22 -1.19
N ASN A 51 -17.80 12.60 -1.11
CA ASN A 51 -17.01 12.56 0.13
C ASN A 51 -16.51 13.94 0.56
N TYR A 52 -16.15 14.83 -0.39
CA TYR A 52 -15.79 16.20 -0.06
C TYR A 52 -16.96 16.94 0.61
N TYR A 53 -18.18 16.82 0.09
CA TYR A 53 -19.37 17.42 0.71
C TYR A 53 -19.64 16.83 2.10
N ASN A 54 -19.49 15.54 2.28
CA ASN A 54 -19.64 14.89 3.59
C ASN A 54 -18.60 15.45 4.58
N LEU A 55 -17.33 15.57 4.17
CA LEU A 55 -16.26 16.17 4.98
C LEU A 55 -16.60 17.60 5.42
N ARG A 56 -17.16 18.40 4.53
CA ARG A 56 -17.54 19.79 4.84
C ARG A 56 -18.64 19.88 5.89
N ASN A 57 -19.58 18.95 5.88
CA ASN A 57 -20.78 18.98 6.72
C ASN A 57 -20.63 18.26 8.06
N MET A 58 -19.57 17.45 8.24
CA MET A 58 -19.34 16.69 9.48
C MET A 58 -18.41 17.44 10.43
N THR A 59 -18.72 17.38 11.73
CA THR A 59 -17.80 17.85 12.77
C THR A 59 -16.56 16.94 12.88
N ILE A 60 -15.48 17.42 13.51
CA ILE A 60 -14.26 16.62 13.71
C ILE A 60 -14.57 15.35 14.53
N GLU A 61 -15.45 15.46 15.51
CA GLU A 61 -15.84 14.33 16.37
C GLU A 61 -16.60 13.24 15.60
N GLU A 62 -17.47 13.64 14.65
CA GLU A 62 -18.20 12.70 13.79
C GLU A 62 -17.30 12.00 12.76
N ARG A 63 -16.16 12.60 12.42
CA ARG A 63 -15.21 12.03 11.45
C ARG A 63 -14.32 10.96 12.05
N ILE A 64 -14.00 11.07 13.35
CA ILE A 64 -13.03 10.21 14.00
C ILE A 64 -13.73 8.99 14.59
N ILE A 65 -13.80 7.91 13.82
CA ILE A 65 -14.30 6.62 14.29
C ILE A 65 -13.11 5.71 14.54
N TRP A 66 -12.97 5.27 15.80
CA TRP A 66 -11.92 4.38 16.24
C TRP A 66 -12.44 2.95 16.32
N ASP A 67 -11.91 2.04 15.50
CA ASP A 67 -12.11 0.60 15.66
C ASP A 67 -10.84 -0.02 16.23
N ILE A 68 -10.76 0.01 17.59
CA ILE A 68 -9.55 -0.39 18.32
C ILE A 68 -9.48 -1.91 18.50
N ILE A 69 -10.64 -2.60 18.53
CA ILE A 69 -10.69 -4.05 18.77
C ILE A 69 -10.54 -4.78 17.44
N PRO A 70 -9.36 -5.36 17.14
CA PRO A 70 -9.15 -6.05 15.87
C PRO A 70 -9.99 -7.33 15.82
N PHE A 71 -10.40 -7.72 14.61
CA PHE A 71 -11.12 -8.96 14.33
C PHE A 71 -12.46 -9.11 15.06
N ASN A 72 -13.09 -8.00 15.43
CA ASN A 72 -14.39 -7.99 16.09
C ASN A 72 -15.53 -8.14 15.07
N TYR A 73 -15.66 -9.34 14.50
CA TYR A 73 -16.68 -9.64 13.52
C TYR A 73 -18.05 -9.72 14.15
N ARG A 74 -18.97 -8.88 13.69
CA ARG A 74 -20.36 -8.78 14.19
C ARG A 74 -21.34 -9.20 13.10
N GLY A 75 -22.52 -9.66 13.53
CA GLY A 75 -23.63 -10.03 12.65
C GLY A 75 -23.85 -11.54 12.53
N GLU A 76 -24.70 -11.93 11.58
CA GLU A 76 -25.00 -13.33 11.27
C GLU A 76 -23.76 -14.07 10.70
N ASP A 77 -23.77 -15.39 10.76
CA ASP A 77 -22.59 -16.22 10.38
C ASP A 77 -22.12 -15.99 8.93
N VAL A 78 -23.05 -15.71 8.02
CA VAL A 78 -22.69 -15.38 6.63
C VAL A 78 -21.94 -14.07 6.53
N TYR A 79 -22.31 -13.07 7.34
CA TYR A 79 -21.60 -11.78 7.41
C TYR A 79 -20.21 -11.94 8.03
N LYS A 80 -20.08 -12.72 9.09
CA LYS A 80 -18.80 -13.05 9.71
C LYS A 80 -17.86 -13.74 8.72
N ALA A 81 -18.36 -14.72 7.97
CA ALA A 81 -17.56 -15.41 6.96
C ALA A 81 -17.04 -14.46 5.86
N LYS A 82 -17.88 -13.51 5.39
CA LYS A 82 -17.46 -12.48 4.42
C LYS A 82 -16.40 -11.54 5.01
N GLN A 83 -16.55 -11.12 6.27
CA GLN A 83 -15.59 -10.26 6.95
C GLN A 83 -14.23 -10.97 7.11
N ILE A 84 -14.23 -12.25 7.55
CA ILE A 84 -13.03 -13.06 7.68
C ILE A 84 -12.32 -13.21 6.31
N LEU A 85 -13.07 -13.50 5.24
CA LEU A 85 -12.51 -13.59 3.90
C LEU A 85 -11.91 -12.26 3.44
N ALA A 86 -12.61 -11.14 3.68
CA ALA A 86 -12.12 -9.81 3.34
C ALA A 86 -10.82 -9.49 4.09
N THR A 87 -10.75 -9.78 5.39
CA THR A 87 -9.54 -9.63 6.22
C THR A 87 -8.39 -10.48 5.70
N PHE A 88 -8.66 -11.73 5.33
CA PHE A 88 -7.66 -12.60 4.74
C PHE A 88 -7.13 -12.02 3.42
N LEU A 89 -7.99 -11.52 2.54
CA LEU A 89 -7.59 -10.88 1.28
C LEU A 89 -6.80 -9.58 1.52
N LYS A 90 -7.15 -8.79 2.54
CA LYS A 90 -6.40 -7.59 2.95
C LYS A 90 -4.93 -7.92 3.25
N CYS A 91 -4.63 -9.09 3.83
CA CYS A 91 -3.25 -9.51 4.08
C CYS A 91 -2.38 -9.60 2.82
N PHE A 92 -2.97 -9.71 1.63
CA PHE A 92 -2.21 -9.76 0.37
C PHE A 92 -2.03 -8.39 -0.29
N VAL A 93 -2.78 -7.38 0.12
CA VAL A 93 -2.80 -6.05 -0.52
C VAL A 93 -1.42 -5.38 -0.44
N LEU A 94 -0.73 -5.48 0.69
CA LEU A 94 0.60 -4.90 0.87
C LEU A 94 1.75 -5.83 0.41
N ALA A 95 1.48 -7.05 -0.03
CA ALA A 95 2.50 -7.98 -0.47
C ALA A 95 3.36 -7.46 -1.65
N PRO A 96 2.80 -6.82 -2.70
CA PRO A 96 3.61 -6.22 -3.77
C PRO A 96 4.59 -5.16 -3.25
N PHE A 97 4.18 -4.33 -2.28
CA PHE A 97 5.05 -3.37 -1.62
C PHE A 97 6.20 -4.06 -0.90
N GLY A 98 5.92 -5.14 -0.15
CA GLY A 98 6.93 -5.96 0.52
C GLY A 98 7.94 -6.57 -0.45
N VAL A 99 7.51 -7.03 -1.63
CA VAL A 99 8.40 -7.58 -2.68
C VAL A 99 9.32 -6.49 -3.25
N THR A 100 8.75 -5.35 -3.68
CA THR A 100 9.50 -4.30 -4.38
C THR A 100 10.47 -3.57 -3.46
N LEU A 101 10.13 -3.44 -2.19
CA LEU A 101 10.99 -2.84 -1.17
C LEU A 101 12.33 -3.59 -1.04
N GLN A 102 12.34 -4.92 -1.25
CA GLN A 102 13.57 -5.72 -1.21
C GLN A 102 14.56 -5.36 -2.32
N TYR A 103 14.09 -4.82 -3.45
CA TYR A 103 14.92 -4.38 -4.55
C TYR A 103 15.41 -2.92 -4.42
N SER A 104 14.76 -2.12 -3.59
CA SER A 104 15.03 -0.68 -3.47
C SER A 104 16.37 -0.36 -2.84
N PHE A 105 16.97 -1.29 -2.10
CA PHE A 105 18.20 -1.06 -1.34
C PHE A 105 19.35 -1.95 -1.77
N LYS A 106 20.60 -1.43 -1.62
CA LYS A 106 21.84 -2.16 -1.93
C LYS A 106 22.00 -3.41 -1.09
N LYS A 107 21.69 -3.31 0.20
CA LYS A 107 21.76 -4.41 1.17
C LYS A 107 20.37 -4.58 1.80
N ARG A 108 19.94 -5.83 1.90
CA ARG A 108 18.70 -6.16 2.59
C ARG A 108 18.85 -5.96 4.09
N ASN A 109 17.89 -5.27 4.69
CA ASN A 109 17.78 -5.11 6.14
C ASN A 109 16.30 -5.19 6.51
N VAL A 110 15.90 -6.32 7.07
CA VAL A 110 14.48 -6.59 7.40
C VAL A 110 13.93 -5.56 8.40
N LEU A 111 14.75 -5.12 9.37
CA LEU A 111 14.29 -4.14 10.35
C LEU A 111 14.01 -2.78 9.71
N ARG A 112 14.91 -2.29 8.85
CA ARG A 112 14.69 -1.04 8.10
C ARG A 112 13.45 -1.15 7.23
N ASP A 113 13.31 -2.25 6.49
CA ASP A 113 12.21 -2.47 5.57
C ASP A 113 10.87 -2.57 6.32
N LEU A 114 10.88 -3.19 7.51
CA LEU A 114 9.74 -3.22 8.43
C LEU A 114 9.40 -1.81 8.95
N LEU A 115 10.39 -1.00 9.33
CA LEU A 115 10.15 0.39 9.77
C LEU A 115 9.55 1.24 8.66
N ILE A 116 9.99 1.06 7.41
CA ILE A 116 9.39 1.74 6.26
C ILE A 116 7.94 1.29 6.06
N CYS A 117 7.67 -0.01 6.18
CA CYS A 117 6.31 -0.55 6.10
C CYS A 117 5.42 0.00 7.21
N LEU A 118 5.89 0.00 8.46
CA LEU A 118 5.18 0.58 9.60
C LEU A 118 4.88 2.06 9.38
N GLY A 119 5.86 2.84 8.92
CA GLY A 119 5.68 4.25 8.62
C GLY A 119 4.64 4.49 7.51
N PHE A 120 4.67 3.68 6.46
CA PHE A 120 3.70 3.76 5.38
C PHE A 120 2.28 3.36 5.83
N THR A 121 2.16 2.28 6.60
CA THR A 121 0.88 1.86 7.18
C THR A 121 0.32 2.93 8.13
N SER A 122 1.15 3.47 9.01
CA SER A 122 0.74 4.57 9.91
C SER A 122 0.29 5.80 9.12
N PHE A 123 0.97 6.13 8.03
CA PHE A 123 0.58 7.23 7.15
C PHE A 123 -0.80 7.01 6.53
N ILE A 124 -1.09 5.79 6.06
CA ILE A 124 -2.40 5.41 5.53
C ILE A 124 -3.47 5.60 6.62
N GLU A 125 -3.29 4.99 7.78
CA GLU A 125 -4.26 5.00 8.88
C GLU A 125 -4.52 6.43 9.40
N ILE A 126 -3.46 7.24 9.58
CA ILE A 126 -3.59 8.65 9.98
C ILE A 126 -4.36 9.43 8.91
N THR A 127 -4.08 9.20 7.62
CA THR A 127 -4.80 9.89 6.55
C THR A 127 -6.29 9.50 6.55
N GLN A 128 -6.61 8.24 6.83
CA GLN A 128 -7.98 7.76 6.93
C GLN A 128 -8.75 8.42 8.08
N LEU A 129 -8.10 8.74 9.20
CA LEU A 129 -8.71 9.50 10.30
C LEU A 129 -9.20 10.88 9.89
N PHE A 130 -8.53 11.51 8.94
CA PHE A 130 -8.87 12.85 8.45
C PHE A 130 -9.78 12.84 7.21
N THR A 131 -10.15 11.66 6.72
CA THR A 131 -11.03 11.49 5.56
C THR A 131 -12.27 10.71 5.95
N THR A 132 -13.40 10.95 5.27
CA THR A 132 -14.64 10.17 5.49
C THR A 132 -14.66 8.84 4.75
N PHE A 133 -13.58 8.49 4.07
CA PHE A 133 -13.49 7.28 3.25
C PHE A 133 -13.35 5.99 4.07
N ALA A 134 -12.74 6.07 5.25
CA ALA A 134 -12.54 4.92 6.11
C ALA A 134 -12.37 5.32 7.58
N ASN A 135 -12.59 4.37 8.47
CA ASN A 135 -12.32 4.47 9.88
C ASN A 135 -10.91 3.98 10.17
N PHE A 136 -10.29 4.50 11.22
CA PHE A 136 -9.07 3.91 11.76
C PHE A 136 -9.38 2.51 12.28
N ALA A 137 -8.71 1.49 11.76
CA ALA A 137 -8.90 0.12 12.19
C ALA A 137 -7.57 -0.54 12.55
N THR A 138 -7.44 -0.98 13.79
CA THR A 138 -6.25 -1.74 14.26
C THR A 138 -6.06 -3.02 13.45
N GLU A 139 -7.14 -3.62 12.97
CA GLU A 139 -7.11 -4.77 12.07
C GLU A 139 -6.37 -4.46 10.76
N ASP A 140 -6.63 -3.30 10.14
CA ASP A 140 -5.99 -2.90 8.89
C ASP A 140 -4.48 -2.71 9.08
N PHE A 141 -4.07 -2.19 10.25
CA PHE A 141 -2.66 -2.09 10.60
C PHE A 141 -1.97 -3.47 10.69
N ILE A 142 -2.61 -4.43 11.36
CA ILE A 142 -2.07 -5.79 11.50
C ILE A 142 -2.02 -6.50 10.14
N THR A 143 -3.08 -6.41 9.33
CA THR A 143 -3.14 -7.06 8.02
C THR A 143 -2.13 -6.48 7.04
N ASN A 144 -1.88 -5.17 7.09
CA ASN A 144 -0.86 -4.51 6.28
C ASN A 144 0.55 -5.00 6.64
N ILE A 145 0.87 -5.15 7.92
CA ILE A 145 2.15 -5.73 8.35
C ILE A 145 2.26 -7.20 7.91
N ALA A 146 1.20 -7.98 8.04
CA ALA A 146 1.17 -9.36 7.55
C ALA A 146 1.44 -9.40 6.03
N GLY A 147 0.84 -8.47 5.27
CA GLY A 147 1.08 -8.30 3.83
C GLY A 147 2.55 -8.08 3.49
N TYR A 148 3.24 -7.22 4.24
CA TYR A 148 4.68 -7.03 4.08
C TYR A 148 5.46 -8.35 4.26
N PHE A 149 5.16 -9.13 5.31
CA PHE A 149 5.83 -10.41 5.53
C PHE A 149 5.52 -11.43 4.43
N ILE A 150 4.29 -11.48 3.94
CA ILE A 150 3.92 -12.31 2.79
C ILE A 150 4.76 -11.90 1.57
N GLY A 151 4.87 -10.62 1.28
CA GLY A 151 5.71 -10.08 0.21
C GLY A 151 7.19 -10.46 0.37
N LEU A 152 7.71 -10.38 1.59
CA LEU A 152 9.08 -10.81 1.91
C LEU A 152 9.28 -12.30 1.65
N ILE A 153 8.33 -13.16 2.02
CA ILE A 153 8.37 -14.60 1.78
C ILE A 153 8.33 -14.89 0.28
N ILE A 154 7.42 -14.25 -0.46
CA ILE A 154 7.32 -14.37 -1.92
C ILE A 154 8.65 -13.96 -2.57
N TYR A 155 9.26 -12.85 -2.15
CA TYR A 155 10.57 -12.44 -2.63
C TYR A 155 11.64 -13.51 -2.36
N LEU A 156 11.68 -14.09 -1.15
CA LEU A 156 12.69 -15.09 -0.77
C LEU A 156 12.58 -16.38 -1.57
N ILE A 157 11.35 -16.84 -1.83
CA ILE A 157 11.08 -18.10 -2.52
C ILE A 157 11.30 -17.95 -4.02
N PHE A 158 10.70 -16.95 -4.65
CA PHE A 158 10.63 -16.84 -6.10
C PHE A 158 11.66 -15.86 -6.67
N PHE A 159 11.72 -14.64 -6.14
CA PHE A 159 12.44 -13.54 -6.78
C PHE A 159 13.94 -13.50 -6.45
N ARG A 160 14.34 -13.95 -5.28
CA ARG A 160 15.75 -13.95 -4.87
C ARG A 160 16.64 -14.80 -5.77
N ARG A 161 16.10 -15.84 -6.38
CA ARG A 161 16.84 -16.82 -7.23
C ARG A 161 16.94 -16.39 -8.68
N LEU A 162 16.26 -15.33 -9.09
CA LEU A 162 16.28 -14.87 -10.47
C LEU A 162 17.65 -14.32 -10.88
N SER A 163 18.03 -14.55 -12.13
CA SER A 163 19.21 -13.92 -12.72
C SER A 163 19.03 -12.40 -12.79
N LYS A 164 20.14 -11.65 -12.75
CA LYS A 164 20.09 -10.18 -12.86
C LYS A 164 19.33 -9.72 -14.11
N LYS A 165 19.54 -10.39 -15.26
CA LYS A 165 18.91 -10.07 -16.53
C LYS A 165 17.38 -10.27 -16.46
N THR A 166 16.95 -11.40 -15.89
CA THR A 166 15.53 -11.71 -15.68
C THR A 166 14.87 -10.72 -14.72
N THR A 167 15.56 -10.40 -13.60
CA THR A 167 15.07 -9.43 -12.60
C THR A 167 14.86 -8.07 -13.25
N VAL A 168 15.82 -7.53 -13.99
CA VAL A 168 15.68 -6.21 -14.65
C VAL A 168 14.52 -6.21 -15.64
N ARG A 169 14.39 -7.24 -16.48
CA ARG A 169 13.28 -7.34 -17.43
C ARG A 169 11.91 -7.37 -16.73
N LEU A 170 11.79 -8.18 -15.69
CA LEU A 170 10.56 -8.33 -14.94
C LEU A 170 10.17 -7.04 -14.21
N LEU A 171 11.14 -6.40 -13.54
CA LEU A 171 10.91 -5.10 -12.90
C LEU A 171 10.56 -4.01 -13.92
N ALA A 172 11.19 -4.01 -15.12
CA ALA A 172 10.87 -3.06 -16.17
C ALA A 172 9.42 -3.22 -16.69
N VAL A 173 8.97 -4.47 -16.91
CA VAL A 173 7.59 -4.75 -17.31
C VAL A 173 6.61 -4.26 -16.25
N PHE A 174 6.84 -4.58 -14.99
CA PHE A 174 5.98 -4.09 -13.90
C PHE A 174 6.05 -2.56 -13.74
N ALA A 175 7.21 -1.93 -14.00
CA ALA A 175 7.33 -0.48 -13.96
C ALA A 175 6.49 0.20 -15.06
N VAL A 176 6.43 -0.37 -16.26
CA VAL A 176 5.58 0.16 -17.34
C VAL A 176 4.09 0.04 -16.96
N ILE A 177 3.66 -1.13 -16.48
CA ILE A 177 2.28 -1.33 -16.03
C ILE A 177 1.95 -0.37 -14.85
N GLY A 178 2.84 -0.30 -13.87
CA GLY A 178 2.68 0.60 -12.73
C GLY A 178 2.60 2.07 -13.13
N ALA A 179 3.41 2.50 -14.09
CA ALA A 179 3.39 3.87 -14.60
C ALA A 179 2.05 4.22 -15.27
N VAL A 180 1.50 3.32 -16.10
CA VAL A 180 0.19 3.51 -16.74
C VAL A 180 -0.91 3.64 -15.69
N LEU A 181 -0.96 2.72 -14.72
CA LEU A 181 -1.96 2.75 -13.64
C LEU A 181 -1.80 4.00 -12.77
N THR A 182 -0.57 4.37 -12.42
CA THR A 182 -0.30 5.58 -11.64
C THR A 182 -0.73 6.85 -12.38
N ALA A 183 -0.43 6.94 -13.67
CA ALA A 183 -0.85 8.07 -14.50
C ALA A 183 -2.37 8.18 -14.58
N TYR A 184 -3.07 7.06 -14.76
CA TYR A 184 -4.53 7.03 -14.78
C TYR A 184 -5.13 7.52 -13.45
N THR A 185 -4.67 6.99 -12.31
CA THR A 185 -5.19 7.38 -10.99
C THR A 185 -4.84 8.84 -10.64
N MET A 186 -3.64 9.32 -11.02
CA MET A 186 -3.28 10.73 -10.87
C MET A 186 -4.17 11.66 -11.69
N MET A 187 -4.46 11.30 -12.94
CA MET A 187 -5.34 12.09 -13.81
C MET A 187 -6.76 12.18 -13.23
N THR A 188 -7.29 11.07 -12.69
CA THR A 188 -8.58 11.07 -11.99
C THR A 188 -8.57 11.99 -10.77
N ALA A 189 -7.49 11.95 -9.97
CA ALA A 189 -7.35 12.81 -8.79
C ALA A 189 -7.29 14.30 -9.16
N ILE A 190 -6.54 14.66 -10.20
CA ILE A 190 -6.42 16.06 -10.67
C ILE A 190 -7.78 16.57 -11.16
N ASN A 191 -8.46 15.82 -12.00
CA ASN A 191 -9.78 16.22 -12.52
C ASN A 191 -10.80 16.42 -11.40
N SER A 192 -10.74 15.57 -10.36
CA SER A 192 -11.62 15.71 -9.19
C SER A 192 -11.27 16.93 -8.36
N ALA A 193 -9.99 17.25 -8.20
CA ALA A 193 -9.53 18.44 -7.47
C ALA A 193 -9.97 19.74 -8.17
N ASP A 194 -9.87 19.79 -9.50
CA ASP A 194 -10.30 20.96 -10.28
C ASP A 194 -11.82 21.21 -10.14
N LEU A 195 -12.62 20.15 -10.13
CA LEU A 195 -14.05 20.28 -9.94
C LEU A 195 -14.42 20.74 -8.51
N ILE A 196 -13.77 20.18 -7.50
CA ILE A 196 -13.93 20.61 -6.12
C ILE A 196 -13.58 22.10 -5.96
N TYR A 197 -12.48 22.54 -6.58
CA TYR A 197 -12.09 23.95 -6.59
C TYR A 197 -13.15 24.85 -7.24
N GLN A 198 -13.69 24.45 -8.38
CA GLN A 198 -14.79 25.19 -9.05
C GLN A 198 -16.06 25.26 -8.19
N LEU A 199 -16.38 24.20 -7.46
CA LEU A 199 -17.53 24.18 -6.56
C LEU A 199 -17.34 25.12 -5.36
N ILE A 200 -16.12 25.18 -4.80
CA ILE A 200 -15.78 26.12 -3.71
C ILE A 200 -15.92 27.57 -4.20
N THR A 201 -15.36 27.88 -5.37
CA THR A 201 -15.33 29.27 -5.87
C THR A 201 -16.67 29.78 -6.39
N ARG A 202 -17.60 28.90 -6.76
CA ARG A 202 -18.97 29.28 -7.18
C ARG A 202 -19.96 29.47 -6.01
N THR A 203 -19.58 29.01 -4.83
CA THR A 203 -20.47 29.10 -3.62
C THR A 203 -20.17 30.34 -2.78
N TYR A 204 -19.23 31.20 -3.21
CA TYR A 204 -18.94 32.52 -2.67
C TYR A 204 -19.16 33.59 -3.75
#